data_b29a42888b9bfb33d9c23c135c46de45
#
_entry.id   b29a42888b9bfb33d9c23c135c46de45
#
_cell.length_a   1.000
_cell.length_b   1.000
_cell.length_c   1.000
_cell.angle_alpha   90.00
_cell.angle_beta   90.00
_cell.angle_gamma   90.00
#
_symmetry.space_group_name_H-M   'P 1'
#
loop_
_entity.id
_entity.type
_entity.pdbx_description
1 polymer ?
#
loop_
_entity_poly.entity_id
_entity_poly.type
_entity_poly.pdbx_seq_one_letter_code
_entity_poly.pdbx_strand_id
1 'polypeptide(L)'
;MRFFGMPGDPAQIRHEYGRPGQPLDATQLLRAAKGLRLKARSIGTTWLRLEKTPLPAIARLGDGRFVILAQVDGDKALVQDPLQQRPLTLSREEFEQAWSGELVLVARRASPLGRGGKFDVRWFVPAIVRYKRLFSEVLVASFFVQIFALVTPLFFMVVIDKVLVHRGLTTLDVLVIGLLVVSVFEVILGTLRTYIFSHTTNRIDVELGAKLFRHLLGLPLAYFESRRTGDSVARVRELDSIRNFLTGSALTLVIDLFFTFVFLIVMWQFSRTLTLIVLGLLPFYVILSALVTPVMRGRLEEKFQRGAANQAFLVESVAGVETLKAMAVEPEMQRRWEDQLAAYVNASFKSSNLNNVASQVAQMISKLTIALTLYIGAKLVIEGDLTVGQLVAFNMLGGRVSGPVLRLASLWHDFQQARISVERLGDILNTATEPGRNPNRPTPPPIKGAIEIDNVTFRYRPDGPEILRRISLEVPPGQLL
;
A
#
# COMPACT_ATOMS: atom_id res chain seq x y z
N MET A 1 22.02 1.19 -21.40
CA MET A 1 20.58 1.22 -21.59
C MET A 1 19.96 -0.16 -21.55
N ARG A 2 20.33 -1.09 -22.44
CA ARG A 2 19.81 -2.48 -22.43
C ARG A 2 20.00 -3.17 -21.08
N PHE A 3 21.14 -2.98 -20.41
CA PHE A 3 21.39 -3.53 -19.06
C PHE A 3 20.38 -3.06 -18.00
N PHE A 4 19.86 -1.84 -18.13
CA PHE A 4 18.84 -1.31 -17.21
C PHE A 4 17.41 -1.55 -17.69
N GLY A 5 17.19 -2.31 -18.78
CA GLY A 5 15.87 -2.54 -19.36
C GLY A 5 15.18 -1.25 -19.83
N MET A 6 15.96 -0.24 -20.22
CA MET A 6 15.42 1.06 -20.64
C MET A 6 15.54 1.20 -22.17
N PRO A 7 14.45 1.61 -22.85
CA PRO A 7 14.54 1.93 -24.25
C PRO A 7 15.44 3.16 -24.42
N GLY A 8 16.44 3.07 -25.28
CA GLY A 8 17.35 4.17 -25.61
C GLY A 8 17.86 3.97 -27.02
N ASP A 9 17.47 4.88 -27.91
CA ASP A 9 18.01 4.94 -29.25
C ASP A 9 19.35 5.67 -29.21
N PRO A 10 20.47 5.02 -29.63
CA PRO A 10 21.77 5.67 -29.70
C PRO A 10 21.81 6.91 -30.58
N ALA A 11 21.05 6.91 -31.69
CA ALA A 11 20.98 8.03 -32.60
C ALA A 11 20.28 9.24 -31.96
N GLN A 12 19.21 9.00 -31.21
CA GLN A 12 18.49 10.05 -30.46
C GLN A 12 19.37 10.65 -29.36
N ILE A 13 20.09 9.82 -28.60
CA ILE A 13 21.00 10.29 -27.53
C ILE A 13 22.12 11.15 -28.11
N ARG A 14 22.69 10.75 -29.24
CA ARG A 14 23.70 11.52 -29.95
C ARG A 14 23.17 12.86 -30.43
N HIS A 15 21.96 12.88 -30.98
CA HIS A 15 21.32 14.11 -31.47
C HIS A 15 21.00 15.08 -30.33
N GLU A 16 20.54 14.58 -29.19
CA GLU A 16 20.06 15.43 -28.08
C GLU A 16 21.20 15.95 -27.20
N TYR A 17 22.27 15.16 -27.00
CA TYR A 17 23.36 15.47 -26.06
C TYR A 17 24.74 15.60 -26.72
N GLY A 18 24.87 15.19 -27.98
CA GLY A 18 26.13 15.17 -28.70
C GLY A 18 26.35 16.44 -29.56
N ARG A 19 27.57 16.60 -30.05
CA ARG A 19 27.91 17.57 -31.11
C ARG A 19 27.96 16.85 -32.45
N PRO A 20 27.47 17.46 -33.54
CA PRO A 20 27.52 16.88 -34.87
C PRO A 20 28.95 16.41 -35.22
N GLY A 21 29.07 15.15 -35.60
CA GLY A 21 30.38 14.58 -36.04
C GLY A 21 31.39 14.24 -34.96
N GLN A 22 31.08 14.48 -33.68
CA GLN A 22 32.00 14.17 -32.56
C GLN A 22 31.47 13.06 -31.65
N PRO A 23 32.34 12.20 -31.09
CA PRO A 23 31.92 11.25 -30.06
C PRO A 23 31.51 12.00 -28.78
N LEU A 24 30.59 11.37 -27.99
CA LEU A 24 30.15 11.93 -26.70
C LEU A 24 31.31 11.99 -25.71
N ASP A 25 31.50 13.13 -25.04
CA ASP A 25 32.43 13.26 -23.91
C ASP A 25 31.80 12.77 -22.57
N ALA A 26 32.58 12.67 -21.51
CA ALA A 26 32.14 12.22 -20.19
C ALA A 26 31.01 13.13 -19.63
N THR A 27 31.09 14.44 -19.87
CA THR A 27 30.09 15.42 -19.40
C THR A 27 28.80 15.25 -20.14
N GLN A 28 28.83 14.99 -21.44
CA GLN A 28 27.66 14.71 -22.26
C GLN A 28 27.00 13.39 -21.87
N LEU A 29 27.79 12.34 -21.58
CA LEU A 29 27.28 11.06 -21.05
C LEU A 29 26.59 11.25 -19.70
N LEU A 30 27.14 12.07 -18.79
CA LEU A 30 26.51 12.38 -17.51
C LEU A 30 25.19 13.15 -17.69
N ARG A 31 25.15 14.11 -18.64
CA ARG A 31 23.91 14.84 -18.97
C ARG A 31 22.86 13.92 -19.59
N ALA A 32 23.24 13.07 -20.51
CA ALA A 32 22.36 12.07 -21.12
C ALA A 32 21.80 11.11 -20.06
N ALA A 33 22.64 10.60 -19.18
CA ALA A 33 22.20 9.76 -18.06
C ALA A 33 21.22 10.48 -17.13
N LYS A 34 21.44 11.76 -16.84
CA LYS A 34 20.55 12.58 -16.01
C LYS A 34 19.19 12.83 -16.73
N GLY A 35 19.20 13.13 -18.02
CA GLY A 35 17.98 13.27 -18.84
C GLY A 35 17.16 11.98 -18.86
N LEU A 36 17.81 10.85 -18.89
CA LEU A 36 17.21 9.51 -18.81
C LEU A 36 16.85 9.06 -17.38
N ARG A 37 16.86 9.99 -16.39
CA ARG A 37 16.55 9.75 -14.98
C ARG A 37 17.46 8.72 -14.30
N LEU A 38 18.69 8.52 -14.82
CA LEU A 38 19.71 7.73 -14.16
C LEU A 38 20.54 8.62 -13.22
N LYS A 39 21.10 8.03 -12.16
CA LYS A 39 22.18 8.64 -11.39
C LYS A 39 23.49 8.25 -12.05
N ALA A 40 24.25 9.22 -12.50
CA ALA A 40 25.59 8.99 -13.04
C ALA A 40 26.60 9.92 -12.35
N ARG A 41 27.79 9.41 -12.11
CA ARG A 41 28.92 10.18 -11.61
C ARG A 41 30.24 9.69 -12.24
N SER A 42 31.12 10.59 -12.55
CA SER A 42 32.49 10.25 -12.90
C SER A 42 33.35 10.16 -11.64
N ILE A 43 34.18 9.15 -11.57
CA ILE A 43 35.15 8.93 -10.50
C ILE A 43 36.49 8.56 -11.10
N GLY A 44 37.59 9.16 -10.57
CA GLY A 44 38.93 8.67 -10.78
C GLY A 44 39.22 7.53 -9.81
N THR A 45 39.76 6.43 -10.30
CA THR A 45 40.07 5.26 -9.48
C THR A 45 41.32 4.54 -9.97
N THR A 46 41.81 3.59 -9.20
CA THR A 46 42.96 2.74 -9.51
C THR A 46 42.55 1.28 -9.56
N TRP A 47 43.38 0.42 -10.19
CA TRP A 47 43.09 -1.02 -10.30
C TRP A 47 42.69 -1.67 -8.96
N LEU A 48 43.46 -1.39 -7.89
CA LEU A 48 43.20 -1.94 -6.55
C LEU A 48 41.83 -1.61 -5.96
N ARG A 49 41.16 -0.57 -6.46
CA ARG A 49 39.83 -0.17 -6.01
C ARG A 49 38.73 -0.67 -6.94
N LEU A 50 39.05 -1.24 -8.12
CA LEU A 50 38.08 -1.71 -9.07
C LEU A 50 37.24 -2.88 -8.52
N GLU A 51 37.85 -3.81 -7.78
CA GLU A 51 37.14 -4.94 -7.14
C GLU A 51 36.08 -4.49 -6.15
N LYS A 52 36.29 -3.33 -5.51
CA LYS A 52 35.29 -2.75 -4.56
C LYS A 52 34.36 -1.75 -5.20
N THR A 53 34.49 -1.50 -6.51
CA THR A 53 33.69 -0.56 -7.27
C THR A 53 32.45 -1.30 -7.83
N PRO A 54 31.22 -0.72 -7.71
CA PRO A 54 30.03 -1.35 -8.28
C PRO A 54 30.14 -1.42 -9.81
N LEU A 55 30.21 -2.62 -10.36
CA LEU A 55 30.22 -2.92 -11.79
C LEU A 55 28.82 -3.41 -12.23
N PRO A 56 28.44 -3.24 -13.50
CA PRO A 56 29.22 -2.70 -14.62
C PRO A 56 29.33 -1.16 -14.59
N ALA A 57 30.46 -0.66 -15.09
CA ALA A 57 30.78 0.76 -15.22
C ALA A 57 31.24 1.11 -16.64
N ILE A 58 31.19 2.36 -17.03
CA ILE A 58 31.73 2.82 -18.31
C ILE A 58 33.16 3.35 -18.05
N ALA A 59 34.15 2.70 -18.61
CA ALA A 59 35.55 3.09 -18.50
C ALA A 59 35.93 3.98 -19.68
N ARG A 60 36.65 5.08 -19.41
CA ARG A 60 37.21 5.93 -20.44
C ARG A 60 38.64 5.44 -20.79
N LEU A 61 38.88 5.24 -22.06
CA LEU A 61 40.21 4.89 -22.55
C LEU A 61 41.07 6.15 -22.77
N GLY A 62 42.40 5.98 -22.83
CA GLY A 62 43.33 7.05 -23.07
C GLY A 62 43.18 7.75 -24.43
N ASP A 63 42.62 7.06 -25.41
CA ASP A 63 42.28 7.60 -26.74
C ASP A 63 40.92 8.36 -26.75
N GLY A 64 40.28 8.52 -25.60
CA GLY A 64 38.99 9.21 -25.43
C GLY A 64 37.74 8.36 -25.72
N ARG A 65 37.89 7.13 -26.17
CA ARG A 65 36.77 6.18 -26.34
C ARG A 65 36.24 5.67 -25.00
N PHE A 66 35.03 5.12 -25.02
CA PHE A 66 34.37 4.53 -23.85
C PHE A 66 34.08 3.05 -24.09
N VAL A 67 34.37 2.23 -23.09
CA VAL A 67 34.10 0.80 -23.06
C VAL A 67 33.31 0.46 -21.79
N ILE A 68 32.60 -0.64 -21.81
CA ILE A 68 31.89 -1.12 -20.62
C ILE A 68 32.78 -2.10 -19.89
N LEU A 69 33.19 -1.77 -18.66
CA LEU A 69 33.87 -2.67 -17.74
C LEU A 69 32.79 -3.48 -17.03
N ALA A 70 32.63 -4.73 -17.40
CA ALA A 70 31.56 -5.59 -16.92
C ALA A 70 31.90 -6.27 -15.59
N GLN A 71 33.12 -6.77 -15.46
CA GLN A 71 33.61 -7.49 -14.29
C GLN A 71 35.14 -7.37 -14.19
N VAL A 72 35.67 -7.41 -12.97
CA VAL A 72 37.10 -7.57 -12.68
C VAL A 72 37.23 -8.77 -11.75
N ASP A 73 38.13 -9.68 -12.09
CA ASP A 73 38.41 -10.88 -11.32
C ASP A 73 39.91 -11.13 -11.28
N GLY A 74 40.50 -10.89 -10.12
CA GLY A 74 41.94 -10.95 -9.93
C GLY A 74 42.71 -9.99 -10.89
N ASP A 75 43.55 -10.56 -11.75
CA ASP A 75 44.36 -9.82 -12.75
C ASP A 75 43.71 -9.74 -14.13
N LYS A 76 42.40 -9.96 -14.25
CA LYS A 76 41.64 -9.93 -15.51
C LYS A 76 40.44 -8.97 -15.46
N ALA A 77 40.25 -8.23 -16.54
CA ALA A 77 39.11 -7.36 -16.74
C ALA A 77 38.27 -7.85 -17.92
N LEU A 78 36.95 -8.07 -17.69
CA LEU A 78 35.99 -8.33 -18.74
C LEU A 78 35.46 -7.00 -19.28
N VAL A 79 35.78 -6.69 -20.52
CA VAL A 79 35.47 -5.43 -21.18
C VAL A 79 34.61 -5.66 -22.41
N GLN A 80 33.54 -4.89 -22.59
CA GLN A 80 32.74 -4.86 -23.81
C GLN A 80 33.01 -3.52 -24.55
N ASP A 81 33.67 -3.63 -25.68
CA ASP A 81 33.78 -2.52 -26.64
C ASP A 81 32.51 -2.45 -27.48
N PRO A 82 31.78 -1.31 -27.52
CA PRO A 82 30.61 -1.15 -28.35
C PRO A 82 30.84 -1.37 -29.85
N LEU A 83 32.07 -1.25 -30.33
CA LEU A 83 32.44 -1.47 -31.72
C LEU A 83 32.74 -2.94 -32.04
N GLN A 84 32.84 -3.78 -31.03
CA GLN A 84 33.10 -5.21 -31.15
C GLN A 84 31.93 -6.05 -30.72
N GLN A 85 31.59 -7.10 -31.46
CA GLN A 85 30.42 -7.93 -31.18
C GLN A 85 30.62 -8.90 -30.00
N ARG A 86 31.89 -9.12 -29.57
CA ARG A 86 32.22 -10.05 -28.48
C ARG A 86 32.89 -9.34 -27.32
N PRO A 87 32.61 -9.69 -26.07
CA PRO A 87 33.35 -9.19 -24.93
C PRO A 87 34.81 -9.68 -24.99
N LEU A 88 35.72 -8.83 -24.56
CA LEU A 88 37.15 -9.10 -24.49
C LEU A 88 37.55 -9.29 -23.02
N THR A 89 38.40 -10.27 -22.78
CA THR A 89 39.08 -10.41 -21.48
C THR A 89 40.50 -9.88 -21.64
N LEU A 90 40.78 -8.77 -20.97
CA LEU A 90 42.10 -8.12 -20.96
C LEU A 90 42.82 -8.47 -19.67
N SER A 91 44.15 -8.62 -19.75
CA SER A 91 45.00 -8.68 -18.56
C SER A 91 45.02 -7.31 -17.86
N ARG A 92 45.40 -7.30 -16.60
CA ARG A 92 45.59 -6.05 -15.82
C ARG A 92 46.47 -5.04 -16.54
N GLU A 93 47.62 -5.49 -17.01
CA GLU A 93 48.59 -4.61 -17.67
C GLU A 93 48.05 -4.01 -18.96
N GLU A 94 47.37 -4.81 -19.79
CA GLU A 94 46.73 -4.34 -21.03
C GLU A 94 45.62 -3.33 -20.75
N PHE A 95 44.79 -3.60 -19.71
CA PHE A 95 43.73 -2.69 -19.37
C PHE A 95 44.26 -1.38 -18.74
N GLU A 96 45.20 -1.44 -17.80
CA GLU A 96 45.79 -0.25 -17.17
C GLU A 96 46.50 0.64 -18.21
N GLN A 97 47.20 0.09 -19.22
CA GLN A 97 47.83 0.85 -20.31
C GLN A 97 46.77 1.55 -21.20
N ALA A 98 45.65 0.92 -21.45
CA ALA A 98 44.58 1.47 -22.30
C ALA A 98 43.66 2.43 -21.55
N TRP A 99 43.57 2.33 -20.21
CA TRP A 99 42.57 3.03 -19.39
C TRP A 99 43.08 4.37 -18.87
N SER A 100 42.24 5.42 -18.92
CA SER A 100 42.63 6.76 -18.43
C SER A 100 42.51 6.93 -16.90
N GLY A 101 42.11 5.89 -16.14
CA GLY A 101 41.84 5.98 -14.71
C GLY A 101 40.46 6.53 -14.36
N GLU A 102 39.65 6.91 -15.34
CA GLU A 102 38.31 7.49 -15.15
C GLU A 102 37.20 6.45 -15.41
N LEU A 103 36.26 6.37 -14.48
CA LEU A 103 35.02 5.55 -14.61
C LEU A 103 33.76 6.40 -14.49
N VAL A 104 32.81 6.17 -15.36
CA VAL A 104 31.46 6.71 -15.21
C VAL A 104 30.57 5.61 -14.64
N LEU A 105 30.22 5.76 -13.36
CA LEU A 105 29.27 4.90 -12.68
C LEU A 105 27.86 5.33 -13.00
N VAL A 106 27.06 4.39 -13.46
CA VAL A 106 25.64 4.62 -13.77
C VAL A 106 24.78 3.71 -12.90
N ALA A 107 23.84 4.29 -12.18
CA ALA A 107 22.89 3.56 -11.37
C ALA A 107 21.49 4.03 -11.69
N ARG A 108 20.53 3.11 -11.63
CA ARG A 108 19.12 3.47 -11.72
C ARG A 108 18.76 4.33 -10.52
N ARG A 109 18.14 5.48 -10.75
CA ARG A 109 17.58 6.28 -9.65
C ARG A 109 16.59 5.35 -8.94
N ALA A 110 16.79 5.13 -7.63
CA ALA A 110 15.87 4.31 -6.88
C ALA A 110 14.45 4.87 -7.09
N SER A 111 13.64 4.10 -7.82
CA SER A 111 12.20 4.36 -7.90
C SER A 111 11.65 4.20 -6.49
N PRO A 112 10.58 4.90 -6.10
CA PRO A 112 9.85 4.61 -4.87
C PRO A 112 9.32 3.16 -4.82
N LEU A 113 9.31 2.46 -5.93
CA LEU A 113 9.15 1.01 -6.06
C LEU A 113 10.47 0.36 -5.61
N GLY A 114 10.48 -0.36 -4.49
CA GLY A 114 11.64 -0.91 -3.81
C GLY A 114 12.67 -1.66 -4.67
N ARG A 115 13.79 -2.04 -4.07
CA ARG A 115 14.86 -2.84 -4.68
C ARG A 115 14.29 -4.13 -5.30
N GLY A 116 14.16 -4.14 -6.64
CA GLY A 116 13.69 -5.32 -7.37
C GLY A 116 12.48 -5.09 -8.27
N GLY A 117 11.92 -3.87 -8.33
CA GLY A 117 10.87 -3.54 -9.30
C GLY A 117 9.49 -4.13 -9.02
N LYS A 118 9.31 -4.94 -7.95
CA LYS A 118 7.99 -5.42 -7.56
C LYS A 118 7.23 -4.37 -6.77
N PHE A 119 5.95 -4.23 -7.08
CA PHE A 119 5.03 -3.39 -6.34
C PHE A 119 4.93 -3.86 -4.88
N ASP A 120 5.02 -2.93 -3.93
CA ASP A 120 4.99 -3.19 -2.50
C ASP A 120 4.27 -2.03 -1.78
N VAL A 121 3.94 -2.20 -0.53
CA VAL A 121 3.35 -1.19 0.36
C VAL A 121 4.10 0.15 0.32
N ARG A 122 5.39 0.14 0.02
CA ARG A 122 6.22 1.34 -0.16
C ARG A 122 5.74 2.30 -1.26
N TRP A 123 4.92 1.82 -2.20
CA TRP A 123 4.32 2.67 -3.23
C TRP A 123 3.35 3.71 -2.64
N PHE A 124 2.73 3.40 -1.50
CA PHE A 124 1.81 4.28 -0.79
C PHE A 124 2.52 5.32 0.09
N VAL A 125 3.75 5.02 0.53
CA VAL A 125 4.52 5.86 1.47
C VAL A 125 4.67 7.31 0.98
N PRO A 126 5.01 7.62 -0.29
CA PRO A 126 5.14 9.00 -0.75
C PRO A 126 3.83 9.80 -0.66
N ALA A 127 2.68 9.16 -0.87
CA ALA A 127 1.37 9.80 -0.72
C ALA A 127 1.09 10.11 0.76
N ILE A 128 1.34 9.15 1.66
CA ILE A 128 1.16 9.33 3.11
C ILE A 128 2.09 10.43 3.64
N VAL A 129 3.38 10.39 3.29
CA VAL A 129 4.38 11.39 3.75
C VAL A 129 4.05 12.78 3.25
N ARG A 130 3.44 12.93 2.08
CA ARG A 130 2.98 14.25 1.58
C ARG A 130 1.97 14.89 2.53
N TYR A 131 1.11 14.11 3.16
CA TYR A 131 0.06 14.57 4.08
C TYR A 131 0.44 14.42 5.56
N LYS A 132 1.73 14.23 5.89
CA LYS A 132 2.22 14.01 7.27
C LYS A 132 1.75 15.09 8.27
N ARG A 133 1.62 16.36 7.84
CA ARG A 133 1.14 17.43 8.68
C ARG A 133 -0.31 17.22 9.13
N LEU A 134 -1.20 16.87 8.20
CA LEU A 134 -2.61 16.60 8.51
C LEU A 134 -2.75 15.34 9.40
N PHE A 135 -1.95 14.31 9.16
CA PHE A 135 -1.92 13.14 10.04
C PHE A 135 -1.40 13.50 11.45
N SER A 136 -0.41 14.39 11.58
CA SER A 136 0.04 14.86 12.89
C SER A 136 -1.05 15.65 13.62
N GLU A 137 -1.82 16.47 12.93
CA GLU A 137 -2.98 17.18 13.49
C GLU A 137 -4.05 16.20 14.01
N VAL A 138 -4.33 15.12 13.26
CA VAL A 138 -5.22 14.04 13.71
C VAL A 138 -4.67 13.35 14.95
N LEU A 139 -3.36 13.07 15.01
CA LEU A 139 -2.73 12.45 16.18
C LEU A 139 -2.81 13.35 17.42
N VAL A 140 -2.55 14.66 17.26
CA VAL A 140 -2.66 15.63 18.34
C VAL A 140 -4.12 15.72 18.83
N ALA A 141 -5.08 15.86 17.92
CA ALA A 141 -6.50 15.88 18.30
C ALA A 141 -6.91 14.58 19.01
N SER A 142 -6.46 13.43 18.52
CA SER A 142 -6.71 12.11 19.18
C SER A 142 -6.11 12.05 20.58
N PHE A 143 -4.91 12.60 20.78
CA PHE A 143 -4.28 12.66 22.09
C PHE A 143 -5.11 13.47 23.09
N PHE A 144 -5.59 14.65 22.72
CA PHE A 144 -6.44 15.46 23.59
C PHE A 144 -7.81 14.81 23.85
N VAL A 145 -8.42 14.20 22.84
CA VAL A 145 -9.68 13.43 23.01
C VAL A 145 -9.50 12.31 24.05
N GLN A 146 -8.37 11.61 24.04
CA GLN A 146 -8.08 10.57 25.04
C GLN A 146 -7.82 11.14 26.44
N ILE A 147 -7.20 12.33 26.56
CA ILE A 147 -7.07 13.02 27.84
C ILE A 147 -8.45 13.38 28.39
N PHE A 148 -9.34 13.96 27.59
CA PHE A 148 -10.69 14.30 28.02
C PHE A 148 -11.49 13.05 28.40
N ALA A 149 -11.29 11.95 27.68
CA ALA A 149 -11.86 10.66 28.03
C ALA A 149 -11.41 10.13 29.41
N LEU A 150 -10.21 10.50 29.88
CA LEU A 150 -9.73 10.19 31.22
C LEU A 150 -10.37 11.09 32.30
N VAL A 151 -10.64 12.33 31.94
CA VAL A 151 -11.19 13.34 32.88
C VAL A 151 -12.58 12.95 33.35
N THR A 152 -13.44 12.45 32.47
CA THR A 152 -14.84 12.11 32.83
C THR A 152 -14.94 11.11 34.01
N PRO A 153 -14.26 9.95 34.05
CA PRO A 153 -14.27 9.06 35.20
C PRO A 153 -13.77 9.71 36.49
N LEU A 154 -12.74 10.59 36.40
CA LEU A 154 -12.21 11.31 37.54
C LEU A 154 -13.21 12.33 38.12
N PHE A 155 -13.99 13.00 37.27
CA PHE A 155 -15.09 13.84 37.72
C PHE A 155 -16.13 13.06 38.52
N PHE A 156 -16.56 11.91 38.01
CA PHE A 156 -17.50 11.05 38.73
C PHE A 156 -16.93 10.63 40.09
N MET A 157 -15.66 10.26 40.15
CA MET A 157 -15.00 9.92 41.40
C MET A 157 -15.05 11.09 42.41
N VAL A 158 -14.69 12.29 41.98
CA VAL A 158 -14.66 13.48 42.88
C VAL A 158 -16.08 13.84 43.33
N VAL A 159 -17.07 13.76 42.45
CA VAL A 159 -18.47 14.03 42.80
C VAL A 159 -18.95 13.06 43.86
N ILE A 160 -18.71 11.76 43.69
CA ILE A 160 -19.19 10.71 44.60
C ILE A 160 -18.44 10.81 45.95
N ASP A 161 -17.12 10.90 45.95
CA ASP A 161 -16.31 10.80 47.16
C ASP A 161 -16.21 12.09 47.97
N LYS A 162 -16.35 13.27 47.31
CA LYS A 162 -16.23 14.56 48.00
C LYS A 162 -17.53 15.33 48.04
N VAL A 163 -18.19 15.53 46.91
CA VAL A 163 -19.35 16.39 46.81
C VAL A 163 -20.55 15.81 47.55
N LEU A 164 -20.87 14.54 47.32
CA LEU A 164 -21.99 13.85 47.96
C LEU A 164 -21.76 13.68 49.48
N VAL A 165 -20.53 13.32 49.86
CA VAL A 165 -20.20 13.14 51.28
C VAL A 165 -20.25 14.43 52.07
N HIS A 166 -19.74 15.52 51.52
CA HIS A 166 -19.68 16.84 52.21
C HIS A 166 -20.85 17.76 51.87
N ARG A 167 -21.81 17.35 51.08
CA ARG A 167 -22.99 18.12 50.61
C ARG A 167 -22.58 19.45 49.99
N GLY A 168 -21.47 19.52 49.28
CA GLY A 168 -20.88 20.74 48.73
C GLY A 168 -21.54 21.17 47.41
N LEU A 169 -22.70 21.82 47.44
CA LEU A 169 -23.46 22.23 46.24
C LEU A 169 -22.65 23.17 45.33
N THR A 170 -21.94 24.13 45.88
CA THR A 170 -21.10 25.05 45.07
C THR A 170 -19.98 24.31 44.33
N THR A 171 -19.39 23.30 44.97
CA THR A 171 -18.37 22.46 44.31
C THR A 171 -19.00 21.65 43.20
N LEU A 172 -20.25 21.14 43.40
CA LEU A 172 -20.99 20.42 42.37
C LEU A 172 -21.21 21.29 41.14
N ASP A 173 -21.68 22.55 41.34
CA ASP A 173 -21.96 23.45 40.23
C ASP A 173 -20.69 23.71 39.38
N VAL A 174 -19.55 23.97 40.03
CA VAL A 174 -18.25 24.17 39.35
C VAL A 174 -17.84 22.91 38.60
N LEU A 175 -17.95 21.74 39.24
CA LEU A 175 -17.59 20.46 38.59
C LEU A 175 -18.48 20.17 37.39
N VAL A 176 -19.80 20.37 37.49
CA VAL A 176 -20.75 20.13 36.39
C VAL A 176 -20.44 21.10 35.23
N ILE A 177 -20.22 22.38 35.49
CA ILE A 177 -19.81 23.34 34.44
C ILE A 177 -18.51 22.88 33.79
N GLY A 178 -17.50 22.48 34.59
CA GLY A 178 -16.23 21.96 34.07
C GLY A 178 -16.41 20.72 33.20
N LEU A 179 -17.25 19.80 33.61
CA LEU A 179 -17.57 18.59 32.85
C LEU A 179 -18.26 18.92 31.52
N LEU A 180 -19.22 19.86 31.54
CA LEU A 180 -19.90 20.32 30.31
C LEU A 180 -18.91 20.99 29.35
N VAL A 181 -18.02 21.84 29.84
CA VAL A 181 -16.97 22.45 28.99
C VAL A 181 -16.07 21.36 28.39
N VAL A 182 -15.56 20.45 29.21
CA VAL A 182 -14.73 19.33 28.71
C VAL A 182 -15.47 18.50 27.67
N SER A 183 -16.76 18.18 27.91
CA SER A 183 -17.58 17.39 26.98
C SER A 183 -17.78 18.13 25.65
N VAL A 184 -18.01 19.45 25.68
CA VAL A 184 -18.12 20.26 24.46
C VAL A 184 -16.80 20.23 23.66
N PHE A 185 -15.66 20.40 24.33
CA PHE A 185 -14.35 20.31 23.68
C PHE A 185 -14.08 18.91 23.14
N GLU A 186 -14.42 17.83 23.87
CA GLU A 186 -14.30 16.46 23.42
C GLU A 186 -15.07 16.23 22.12
N VAL A 187 -16.31 16.69 22.04
CA VAL A 187 -17.17 16.58 20.85
C VAL A 187 -16.59 17.38 19.68
N ILE A 188 -16.18 18.64 19.92
CA ILE A 188 -15.60 19.49 18.88
C ILE A 188 -14.31 18.86 18.33
N LEU A 189 -13.38 18.48 19.22
CA LEU A 189 -12.13 17.86 18.80
C LEU A 189 -12.34 16.50 18.12
N GLY A 190 -13.27 15.69 18.61
CA GLY A 190 -13.65 14.42 18.01
C GLY A 190 -14.20 14.61 16.59
N THR A 191 -15.07 15.58 16.40
CA THR A 191 -15.63 15.94 15.10
C THR A 191 -14.55 16.47 14.15
N LEU A 192 -13.72 17.41 14.62
CA LEU A 192 -12.61 17.98 13.84
C LEU A 192 -11.61 16.91 13.42
N ARG A 193 -11.23 16.04 14.35
CA ARG A 193 -10.37 14.87 14.08
C ARG A 193 -10.94 14.00 12.96
N THR A 194 -12.22 13.64 13.06
CA THR A 194 -12.89 12.78 12.07
C THR A 194 -12.97 13.49 10.72
N TYR A 195 -13.27 14.78 10.70
CA TYR A 195 -13.32 15.58 9.48
C TYR A 195 -11.95 15.67 8.79
N ILE A 196 -10.90 16.06 9.52
CA ILE A 196 -9.53 16.17 8.97
C ILE A 196 -9.06 14.80 8.45
N PHE A 197 -9.35 13.75 9.21
CA PHE A 197 -8.98 12.39 8.84
C PHE A 197 -9.67 11.95 7.54
N SER A 198 -10.99 12.09 7.46
CA SER A 198 -11.78 11.74 6.27
C SER A 198 -11.36 12.58 5.05
N HIS A 199 -11.17 13.89 5.24
CA HIS A 199 -10.72 14.77 4.17
C HIS A 199 -9.33 14.38 3.63
N THR A 200 -8.40 14.06 4.51
CA THR A 200 -7.05 13.61 4.14
C THR A 200 -7.08 12.28 3.39
N THR A 201 -7.88 11.34 3.90
CA THR A 201 -8.07 10.02 3.27
C THR A 201 -8.63 10.16 1.86
N ASN A 202 -9.66 10.99 1.67
CA ASN A 202 -10.26 11.23 0.36
C ASN A 202 -9.27 11.84 -0.63
N ARG A 203 -8.39 12.75 -0.20
CA ARG A 203 -7.33 13.30 -1.07
C ARG A 203 -6.32 12.24 -1.49
N ILE A 204 -5.91 11.37 -0.58
CA ILE A 204 -5.01 10.25 -0.88
C ILE A 204 -5.69 9.32 -1.89
N ASP A 205 -6.97 9.05 -1.72
CA ASP A 205 -7.76 8.20 -2.59
C ASP A 205 -7.77 8.70 -4.03
N VAL A 206 -8.11 9.97 -4.24
CA VAL A 206 -8.09 10.58 -5.57
C VAL A 206 -6.69 10.53 -6.18
N GLU A 207 -5.63 10.82 -5.41
CA GLU A 207 -4.25 10.79 -5.92
C GLU A 207 -3.83 9.37 -6.34
N LEU A 208 -4.12 8.37 -5.51
CA LEU A 208 -3.75 6.97 -5.77
C LEU A 208 -4.60 6.35 -6.87
N GLY A 209 -5.92 6.62 -6.87
CA GLY A 209 -6.83 6.18 -7.92
C GLY A 209 -6.45 6.74 -9.29
N ALA A 210 -6.15 8.02 -9.37
CA ALA A 210 -5.69 8.65 -10.62
C ALA A 210 -4.35 8.08 -11.12
N LYS A 211 -3.41 7.77 -10.21
CA LYS A 211 -2.15 7.12 -10.57
C LYS A 211 -2.36 5.69 -11.09
N LEU A 212 -3.21 4.92 -10.42
CA LEU A 212 -3.54 3.56 -10.82
C LEU A 212 -4.24 3.55 -12.17
N PHE A 213 -5.25 4.39 -12.36
CA PHE A 213 -5.99 4.47 -13.63
C PHE A 213 -5.09 4.87 -14.79
N ARG A 214 -4.19 5.84 -14.59
CA ARG A 214 -3.19 6.23 -15.59
C ARG A 214 -2.26 5.08 -15.96
N HIS A 215 -1.84 4.29 -14.97
CA HIS A 215 -1.01 3.11 -15.20
C HIS A 215 -1.77 2.04 -15.96
N LEU A 216 -3.04 1.79 -15.58
CA LEU A 216 -3.91 0.83 -16.26
C LEU A 216 -4.09 1.17 -17.74
N LEU A 217 -4.40 2.43 -18.06
CA LEU A 217 -4.53 2.88 -19.46
C LEU A 217 -3.21 2.84 -20.23
N GLY A 218 -2.09 2.82 -19.54
CA GLY A 218 -0.76 2.67 -20.15
C GLY A 218 -0.33 1.24 -20.39
N LEU A 219 -1.12 0.23 -20.01
CA LEU A 219 -0.78 -1.18 -20.22
C LEU A 219 -0.97 -1.60 -21.69
N PRO A 220 -0.15 -2.54 -22.17
CA PRO A 220 -0.28 -3.05 -23.54
C PRO A 220 -1.59 -3.82 -23.74
N LEU A 221 -2.13 -3.81 -24.96
CA LEU A 221 -3.40 -4.45 -25.31
C LEU A 221 -3.41 -5.94 -24.94
N ALA A 222 -2.30 -6.64 -25.11
CA ALA A 222 -2.14 -8.04 -24.74
C ALA A 222 -2.45 -8.35 -23.26
N TYR A 223 -2.29 -7.35 -22.36
CA TYR A 223 -2.68 -7.48 -20.96
C TYR A 223 -4.21 -7.67 -20.83
N PHE A 224 -4.99 -6.90 -21.59
CA PHE A 224 -6.46 -6.93 -21.54
C PHE A 224 -7.03 -8.15 -22.27
N GLU A 225 -6.42 -8.57 -23.38
CA GLU A 225 -6.84 -9.75 -24.16
C GLU A 225 -6.65 -11.06 -23.38
N SER A 226 -5.64 -11.12 -22.51
CA SER A 226 -5.36 -12.30 -21.69
C SER A 226 -6.23 -12.44 -20.45
N ARG A 227 -7.10 -11.47 -20.15
CA ARG A 227 -7.87 -11.36 -18.89
C ARG A 227 -9.30 -10.91 -19.12
N ARG A 228 -10.19 -11.36 -18.24
CA ARG A 228 -11.58 -10.87 -18.26
C ARG A 228 -11.63 -9.44 -17.73
N THR A 229 -12.46 -8.59 -18.32
CA THR A 229 -12.64 -7.20 -17.89
C THR A 229 -13.04 -7.10 -16.41
N GLY A 230 -13.91 -8.01 -15.94
CA GLY A 230 -14.33 -8.07 -14.54
C GLY A 230 -13.18 -8.28 -13.55
N ASP A 231 -12.17 -9.10 -13.91
CA ASP A 231 -10.98 -9.33 -13.08
C ASP A 231 -10.15 -8.05 -12.92
N SER A 232 -10.01 -7.28 -14.00
CA SER A 232 -9.28 -6.02 -13.97
C SER A 232 -9.99 -4.97 -13.08
N VAL A 233 -11.31 -4.89 -13.17
CA VAL A 233 -12.13 -4.00 -12.31
C VAL A 233 -12.06 -4.43 -10.85
N ALA A 234 -12.16 -5.75 -10.56
CA ALA A 234 -12.03 -6.26 -9.20
C ALA A 234 -10.67 -5.92 -8.57
N ARG A 235 -9.58 -6.03 -9.32
CA ARG A 235 -8.23 -5.65 -8.87
C ARG A 235 -8.07 -4.16 -8.61
N VAL A 236 -8.71 -3.31 -9.38
CA VAL A 236 -8.72 -1.85 -9.13
C VAL A 236 -9.41 -1.55 -7.79
N ARG A 237 -10.50 -2.26 -7.46
CA ARG A 237 -11.20 -2.13 -6.17
C ARG A 237 -10.34 -2.57 -4.96
N GLU A 238 -9.32 -3.39 -5.15
CA GLU A 238 -8.39 -3.74 -4.08
C GLU A 238 -7.62 -2.54 -3.52
N LEU A 239 -7.53 -1.45 -4.30
CA LEU A 239 -6.97 -0.18 -3.81
C LEU A 239 -7.73 0.33 -2.59
N ASP A 240 -9.05 0.15 -2.55
CA ASP A 240 -9.90 0.56 -1.42
C ASP A 240 -9.55 -0.20 -0.13
N SER A 241 -9.28 -1.50 -0.24
CA SER A 241 -8.88 -2.34 0.90
C SER A 241 -7.54 -1.90 1.48
N ILE A 242 -6.56 -1.63 0.62
CA ILE A 242 -5.23 -1.16 1.04
C ILE A 242 -5.32 0.23 1.67
N ARG A 243 -6.08 1.13 1.04
CA ARG A 243 -6.30 2.47 1.56
C ARG A 243 -6.95 2.41 2.95
N ASN A 244 -8.05 1.66 3.10
CA ASN A 244 -8.76 1.55 4.36
C ASN A 244 -7.86 1.01 5.49
N PHE A 245 -6.94 0.11 5.18
CA PHE A 245 -5.94 -0.34 6.13
C PHE A 245 -4.93 0.78 6.48
N LEU A 246 -4.33 1.44 5.48
CA LEU A 246 -3.25 2.42 5.70
C LEU A 246 -3.71 3.74 6.32
N THR A 247 -4.93 4.18 5.96
CA THR A 247 -5.50 5.45 6.41
C THR A 247 -6.61 5.28 7.44
N GLY A 248 -6.99 4.06 7.79
CA GLY A 248 -8.08 3.76 8.72
C GLY A 248 -7.61 3.50 10.14
N SER A 249 -7.94 2.33 10.63
CA SER A 249 -7.82 1.93 12.03
C SER A 249 -6.38 1.88 12.57
N ALA A 250 -5.37 1.72 11.70
CA ALA A 250 -3.99 1.54 12.12
C ALA A 250 -3.40 2.79 12.80
N LEU A 251 -3.70 3.99 12.28
CA LEU A 251 -3.14 5.23 12.81
C LEU A 251 -3.73 5.58 14.19
N THR A 252 -5.05 5.46 14.33
CA THR A 252 -5.74 5.77 15.59
C THR A 252 -5.44 4.71 16.67
N LEU A 253 -5.25 3.45 16.26
CA LEU A 253 -4.96 2.37 17.17
C LEU A 253 -3.64 2.57 17.94
N VAL A 254 -2.64 3.18 17.34
CA VAL A 254 -1.36 3.47 18.04
C VAL A 254 -1.61 4.36 19.25
N ILE A 255 -2.44 5.39 19.11
CA ILE A 255 -2.81 6.28 20.21
C ILE A 255 -3.71 5.56 21.22
N ASP A 256 -4.69 4.80 20.73
CA ASP A 256 -5.60 4.04 21.59
C ASP A 256 -4.82 3.02 22.46
N LEU A 257 -3.81 2.34 21.89
CA LEU A 257 -2.93 1.45 22.65
C LEU A 257 -2.07 2.19 23.66
N PHE A 258 -1.48 3.32 23.28
CA PHE A 258 -0.71 4.15 24.21
C PHE A 258 -1.58 4.55 25.41
N PHE A 259 -2.79 5.06 25.15
CA PHE A 259 -3.70 5.44 26.23
C PHE A 259 -4.26 4.25 27.01
N THR A 260 -4.36 3.07 26.41
CA THR A 260 -4.68 1.84 27.15
C THR A 260 -3.66 1.59 28.27
N PHE A 261 -2.35 1.79 28.00
CA PHE A 261 -1.32 1.72 29.05
C PHE A 261 -1.50 2.82 30.09
N VAL A 262 -1.83 4.05 29.69
CA VAL A 262 -2.10 5.16 30.62
C VAL A 262 -3.32 4.82 31.50
N PHE A 263 -4.40 4.31 30.93
CA PHE A 263 -5.59 3.90 31.68
C PHE A 263 -5.26 2.77 32.66
N LEU A 264 -4.48 1.78 32.26
CA LEU A 264 -4.03 0.71 33.15
C LEU A 264 -3.15 1.21 34.29
N ILE A 265 -2.28 2.20 34.05
CA ILE A 265 -1.47 2.85 35.10
C ILE A 265 -2.38 3.57 36.11
N VAL A 266 -3.36 4.32 35.63
CA VAL A 266 -4.33 5.01 36.51
C VAL A 266 -5.16 4.01 37.32
N MET A 267 -5.65 2.96 36.66
CA MET A 267 -6.37 1.87 37.31
C MET A 267 -5.53 1.16 38.39
N TRP A 268 -4.23 0.97 38.13
CA TRP A 268 -3.29 0.37 39.08
C TRP A 268 -3.11 1.23 40.31
N GLN A 269 -3.15 2.56 40.18
CA GLN A 269 -3.10 3.49 41.31
C GLN A 269 -4.37 3.42 42.17
N PHE A 270 -5.53 3.09 41.61
CA PHE A 270 -6.78 2.95 42.33
C PHE A 270 -6.82 1.60 43.08
N SER A 271 -6.57 0.50 42.36
CA SER A 271 -6.55 -0.84 42.97
C SER A 271 -5.74 -1.80 42.14
N ARG A 272 -4.69 -2.35 42.75
CA ARG A 272 -3.85 -3.41 42.16
C ARG A 272 -4.66 -4.68 41.89
N THR A 273 -5.48 -5.08 42.86
CA THR A 273 -6.30 -6.30 42.80
C THR A 273 -7.27 -6.24 41.61
N LEU A 274 -8.02 -5.15 41.49
CA LEU A 274 -8.99 -4.99 40.39
C LEU A 274 -8.29 -4.89 39.01
N THR A 275 -7.13 -4.24 38.96
CA THR A 275 -6.37 -4.14 37.68
C THR A 275 -5.85 -5.51 37.25
N LEU A 276 -5.39 -6.35 38.19
CA LEU A 276 -4.98 -7.72 37.87
C LEU A 276 -6.15 -8.56 37.33
N ILE A 277 -7.37 -8.35 37.84
CA ILE A 277 -8.56 -9.02 37.31
C ILE A 277 -8.80 -8.62 35.86
N VAL A 278 -8.77 -7.30 35.56
CA VAL A 278 -8.93 -6.80 34.18
C VAL A 278 -7.83 -7.36 33.29
N LEU A 279 -6.55 -7.30 33.71
CA LEU A 279 -5.42 -7.86 32.97
C LEU A 279 -5.56 -9.37 32.76
N GLY A 280 -6.07 -10.13 33.75
CA GLY A 280 -6.31 -11.55 33.62
C GLY A 280 -7.43 -11.92 32.65
N LEU A 281 -8.37 -11.00 32.40
CA LEU A 281 -9.44 -11.19 31.44
C LEU A 281 -9.08 -10.73 30.01
N LEU A 282 -8.08 -9.86 29.83
CA LEU A 282 -7.63 -9.44 28.50
C LEU A 282 -7.19 -10.60 27.60
N PRO A 283 -6.45 -11.63 28.07
CA PRO A 283 -6.10 -12.78 27.24
C PRO A 283 -7.29 -13.48 26.61
N PHE A 284 -8.48 -13.50 27.27
CA PHE A 284 -9.66 -14.13 26.72
C PHE A 284 -10.16 -13.43 25.45
N TYR A 285 -10.00 -12.09 25.36
CA TYR A 285 -10.28 -11.37 24.12
C TYR A 285 -9.29 -11.75 23.03
N VAL A 286 -8.01 -11.92 23.35
CA VAL A 286 -6.97 -12.35 22.41
C VAL A 286 -7.24 -13.76 21.92
N ILE A 287 -7.59 -14.68 22.83
CA ILE A 287 -7.94 -16.08 22.50
C ILE A 287 -9.18 -16.12 21.63
N LEU A 288 -10.24 -15.38 21.98
CA LEU A 288 -11.46 -15.27 21.16
C LEU A 288 -11.11 -14.83 19.74
N SER A 289 -10.30 -13.78 19.62
CA SER A 289 -9.88 -13.27 18.32
C SER A 289 -9.04 -14.30 17.55
N ALA A 290 -8.08 -14.95 18.20
CA ALA A 290 -7.24 -15.97 17.58
C ALA A 290 -8.05 -17.18 17.05
N LEU A 291 -9.12 -17.56 17.76
CA LEU A 291 -10.02 -18.65 17.35
C LEU A 291 -10.98 -18.23 16.21
N VAL A 292 -11.53 -17.02 16.29
CA VAL A 292 -12.53 -16.53 15.32
C VAL A 292 -11.88 -16.11 14.00
N THR A 293 -10.71 -15.47 14.03
CA THR A 293 -10.05 -14.90 12.83
C THR A 293 -9.83 -15.93 11.70
N PRO A 294 -9.27 -17.13 11.93
CA PRO A 294 -9.05 -18.10 10.85
C PRO A 294 -10.35 -18.60 10.23
N VAL A 295 -11.38 -18.83 11.05
CA VAL A 295 -12.71 -19.27 10.58
C VAL A 295 -13.39 -18.15 9.80
N MET A 296 -13.34 -16.92 10.30
CA MET A 296 -13.87 -15.74 9.65
C MET A 296 -13.23 -15.52 8.27
N ARG A 297 -11.91 -15.70 8.17
CA ARG A 297 -11.20 -15.58 6.89
C ARG A 297 -11.75 -16.55 5.84
N GLY A 298 -11.95 -17.82 6.20
CA GLY A 298 -12.53 -18.81 5.29
C GLY A 298 -13.97 -18.43 4.86
N ARG A 299 -14.79 -17.93 5.78
CA ARG A 299 -16.16 -17.50 5.49
C ARG A 299 -16.20 -16.25 4.61
N LEU A 300 -15.32 -15.30 4.83
CA LEU A 300 -15.20 -14.09 4.00
C LEU A 300 -14.75 -14.41 2.58
N GLU A 301 -13.77 -15.33 2.44
CA GLU A 301 -13.30 -15.78 1.12
C GLU A 301 -14.43 -16.49 0.36
N GLU A 302 -15.19 -17.42 1.01
CA GLU A 302 -16.37 -18.06 0.42
C GLU A 302 -17.41 -17.02 -0.01
N LYS A 303 -17.73 -16.07 0.86
CA LYS A 303 -18.66 -14.96 0.55
C LYS A 303 -18.19 -14.15 -0.64
N PHE A 304 -16.88 -13.82 -0.70
CA PHE A 304 -16.32 -13.05 -1.80
C PHE A 304 -16.42 -13.80 -3.13
N GLN A 305 -16.04 -15.08 -3.15
CA GLN A 305 -16.10 -15.91 -4.36
C GLN A 305 -17.54 -16.07 -4.88
N ARG A 306 -18.50 -16.35 -3.97
CA ARG A 306 -19.93 -16.46 -4.33
C ARG A 306 -20.48 -15.12 -4.81
N GLY A 307 -20.10 -14.01 -4.16
CA GLY A 307 -20.49 -12.66 -4.56
C GLY A 307 -19.96 -12.29 -5.94
N ALA A 308 -18.69 -12.59 -6.22
CA ALA A 308 -18.08 -12.34 -7.52
C ALA A 308 -18.76 -13.15 -8.64
N ALA A 309 -19.07 -14.44 -8.40
CA ALA A 309 -19.77 -15.28 -9.35
C ALA A 309 -21.19 -14.76 -9.64
N ASN A 310 -21.94 -14.40 -8.60
CA ASN A 310 -23.28 -13.82 -8.73
C ASN A 310 -23.28 -12.49 -9.49
N GLN A 311 -22.32 -11.62 -9.19
CA GLN A 311 -22.16 -10.34 -9.88
C GLN A 311 -21.77 -10.51 -11.34
N ALA A 312 -20.85 -11.44 -11.65
CA ALA A 312 -20.44 -11.72 -13.01
C ALA A 312 -21.59 -12.26 -13.84
N PHE A 313 -22.37 -13.20 -13.30
CA PHE A 313 -23.55 -13.74 -13.96
C PHE A 313 -24.61 -12.66 -14.24
N LEU A 314 -24.87 -11.77 -13.29
CA LEU A 314 -25.80 -10.65 -13.47
C LEU A 314 -25.35 -9.74 -14.61
N VAL A 315 -24.09 -9.32 -14.60
CA VAL A 315 -23.53 -8.44 -15.63
C VAL A 315 -23.58 -9.11 -17.01
N GLU A 316 -23.22 -10.38 -17.10
CA GLU A 316 -23.25 -11.14 -18.37
C GLU A 316 -24.69 -11.30 -18.88
N SER A 317 -25.64 -11.61 -17.99
CA SER A 317 -27.06 -11.73 -18.35
C SER A 317 -27.66 -10.42 -18.84
N VAL A 318 -27.34 -9.30 -18.18
CA VAL A 318 -27.81 -7.98 -18.59
C VAL A 318 -27.15 -7.53 -19.91
N ALA A 319 -25.84 -7.78 -20.06
CA ALA A 319 -25.13 -7.46 -21.31
C ALA A 319 -25.63 -8.28 -22.51
N GLY A 320 -26.02 -9.54 -22.25
CA GLY A 320 -26.55 -10.46 -23.26
C GLY A 320 -28.08 -10.55 -23.34
N VAL A 321 -28.82 -9.58 -22.76
CA VAL A 321 -30.27 -9.66 -22.58
C VAL A 321 -31.01 -9.82 -23.92
N GLU A 322 -30.54 -9.20 -24.98
CA GLU A 322 -31.12 -9.35 -26.32
C GLU A 322 -31.07 -10.81 -26.80
N THR A 323 -29.93 -11.45 -26.63
CA THR A 323 -29.73 -12.87 -26.98
C THR A 323 -30.61 -13.77 -26.11
N LEU A 324 -30.68 -13.50 -24.79
CA LEU A 324 -31.54 -14.27 -23.88
C LEU A 324 -33.00 -14.18 -24.28
N LYS A 325 -33.44 -12.99 -24.66
CA LYS A 325 -34.82 -12.73 -25.15
C LYS A 325 -35.07 -13.43 -26.48
N ALA A 326 -34.17 -13.34 -27.42
CA ALA A 326 -34.25 -13.99 -28.73
C ALA A 326 -34.35 -15.53 -28.63
N MET A 327 -33.67 -16.12 -27.62
CA MET A 327 -33.64 -17.55 -27.39
C MET A 327 -34.72 -18.05 -26.44
N ALA A 328 -35.52 -17.15 -25.80
CA ALA A 328 -36.57 -17.46 -24.84
C ALA A 328 -36.08 -18.33 -23.65
N VAL A 329 -34.85 -18.09 -23.14
CA VAL A 329 -34.24 -18.89 -22.06
C VAL A 329 -34.31 -18.18 -20.69
N GLU A 330 -35.16 -17.13 -20.54
CA GLU A 330 -35.26 -16.36 -19.31
C GLU A 330 -35.57 -17.22 -18.07
N PRO A 331 -36.51 -18.23 -18.13
CA PRO A 331 -36.80 -19.03 -16.94
C PRO A 331 -35.60 -19.87 -16.46
N GLU A 332 -34.72 -20.32 -17.38
CA GLU A 332 -33.53 -21.04 -17.01
C GLU A 332 -32.48 -20.10 -16.38
N MET A 333 -32.29 -18.92 -16.99
CA MET A 333 -31.36 -17.90 -16.45
C MET A 333 -31.81 -17.41 -15.08
N GLN A 334 -33.13 -17.23 -14.86
CA GLN A 334 -33.70 -16.86 -13.58
C GLN A 334 -33.38 -17.92 -12.52
N ARG A 335 -33.59 -19.21 -12.78
CA ARG A 335 -33.24 -20.29 -11.83
C ARG A 335 -31.77 -20.32 -11.49
N ARG A 336 -30.91 -20.19 -12.49
CA ARG A 336 -29.45 -20.16 -12.29
C ARG A 336 -29.03 -18.97 -11.42
N TRP A 337 -29.66 -17.82 -11.64
CA TRP A 337 -29.36 -16.64 -10.81
C TRP A 337 -29.86 -16.82 -9.39
N GLU A 338 -31.07 -17.36 -9.19
CA GLU A 338 -31.63 -17.68 -7.88
C GLU A 338 -30.73 -18.63 -7.08
N ASP A 339 -30.19 -19.68 -7.72
CA ASP A 339 -29.24 -20.61 -7.10
C ASP A 339 -27.95 -19.92 -6.68
N GLN A 340 -27.40 -19.07 -7.54
CA GLN A 340 -26.18 -18.32 -7.22
C GLN A 340 -26.41 -17.28 -6.14
N LEU A 341 -27.55 -16.60 -6.17
CA LEU A 341 -27.95 -15.64 -5.16
C LEU A 341 -28.13 -16.33 -3.80
N ALA A 342 -28.82 -17.48 -3.78
CA ALA A 342 -29.00 -18.27 -2.56
C ALA A 342 -27.67 -18.72 -1.97
N ALA A 343 -26.73 -19.15 -2.81
CA ALA A 343 -25.38 -19.52 -2.38
C ALA A 343 -24.61 -18.32 -1.77
N TYR A 344 -24.69 -17.15 -2.40
CA TYR A 344 -24.09 -15.92 -1.88
C TYR A 344 -24.73 -15.48 -0.55
N VAL A 345 -26.07 -15.46 -0.47
CA VAL A 345 -26.80 -15.08 0.75
C VAL A 345 -26.47 -16.03 1.90
N ASN A 346 -26.41 -17.34 1.65
CA ASN A 346 -26.00 -18.32 2.65
C ASN A 346 -24.57 -18.09 3.15
N ALA A 347 -23.61 -17.85 2.24
CA ALA A 347 -22.24 -17.53 2.62
C ALA A 347 -22.17 -16.21 3.42
N SER A 348 -22.92 -15.19 3.03
CA SER A 348 -23.05 -13.92 3.74
C SER A 348 -23.64 -14.12 5.14
N PHE A 349 -24.71 -14.91 5.27
CA PHE A 349 -25.32 -15.24 6.54
C PHE A 349 -24.35 -15.95 7.48
N LYS A 350 -23.62 -16.97 7.00
CA LYS A 350 -22.62 -17.70 7.78
C LYS A 350 -21.52 -16.78 8.29
N SER A 351 -21.05 -15.84 7.47
CA SER A 351 -20.05 -14.83 7.88
C SER A 351 -20.62 -13.87 8.92
N SER A 352 -21.83 -13.33 8.69
CA SER A 352 -22.47 -12.39 9.60
C SER A 352 -22.83 -13.04 10.94
N ASN A 353 -23.31 -14.29 10.91
CA ASN A 353 -23.65 -15.04 12.13
C ASN A 353 -22.40 -15.32 12.98
N LEU A 354 -21.27 -15.70 12.37
CA LEU A 354 -20.01 -15.88 13.08
C LEU A 354 -19.56 -14.57 13.74
N ASN A 355 -19.65 -13.44 13.05
CA ASN A 355 -19.34 -12.13 13.60
C ASN A 355 -20.25 -11.77 14.77
N ASN A 356 -21.55 -12.04 14.65
CA ASN A 356 -22.52 -11.81 15.72
C ASN A 356 -22.21 -12.65 16.96
N VAL A 357 -21.96 -13.95 16.78
CA VAL A 357 -21.57 -14.84 17.89
C VAL A 357 -20.29 -14.37 18.57
N ALA A 358 -19.26 -14.03 17.79
CA ALA A 358 -18.00 -13.50 18.31
C ALA A 358 -18.21 -12.20 19.11
N SER A 359 -19.05 -11.30 18.60
CA SER A 359 -19.41 -10.05 19.29
C SER A 359 -20.16 -10.32 20.60
N GLN A 360 -21.10 -11.28 20.63
CA GLN A 360 -21.82 -11.65 21.86
C GLN A 360 -20.89 -12.28 22.89
N VAL A 361 -19.94 -13.12 22.47
CA VAL A 361 -18.93 -13.68 23.38
C VAL A 361 -18.03 -12.57 23.94
N ALA A 362 -17.59 -11.62 23.12
CA ALA A 362 -16.83 -10.47 23.58
C ALA A 362 -17.62 -9.62 24.61
N GLN A 363 -18.91 -9.39 24.37
CA GLN A 363 -19.79 -8.70 25.33
C GLN A 363 -19.97 -9.50 26.61
N MET A 364 -20.04 -10.83 26.55
CA MET A 364 -20.10 -11.69 27.72
C MET A 364 -18.83 -11.55 28.58
N ILE A 365 -17.63 -11.55 27.97
CA ILE A 365 -16.37 -11.32 28.68
C ILE A 365 -16.40 -9.94 29.34
N SER A 366 -16.88 -8.91 28.66
CA SER A 366 -17.01 -7.55 29.20
C SER A 366 -17.96 -7.52 30.41
N LYS A 367 -19.12 -8.16 30.33
CA LYS A 367 -20.09 -8.25 31.44
C LYS A 367 -19.51 -9.02 32.63
N LEU A 368 -18.77 -10.10 32.39
CA LEU A 368 -18.05 -10.85 33.43
C LEU A 368 -16.99 -9.98 34.10
N THR A 369 -16.25 -9.18 33.31
CA THR A 369 -15.28 -8.22 33.84
C THR A 369 -15.95 -7.24 34.80
N ILE A 370 -17.06 -6.62 34.35
CA ILE A 370 -17.81 -5.67 35.19
C ILE A 370 -18.36 -6.35 36.45
N ALA A 371 -18.93 -7.56 36.34
CA ALA A 371 -19.47 -8.28 37.48
C ALA A 371 -18.38 -8.65 38.53
N LEU A 372 -17.25 -9.15 38.07
CA LEU A 372 -16.12 -9.49 38.94
C LEU A 372 -15.49 -8.25 39.59
N THR A 373 -15.27 -7.18 38.83
CA THR A 373 -14.72 -5.93 39.35
C THR A 373 -15.70 -5.27 40.31
N LEU A 374 -17.01 -5.33 40.05
CA LEU A 374 -18.02 -4.83 40.97
C LEU A 374 -18.08 -5.65 42.28
N TYR A 375 -18.10 -6.99 42.18
CA TYR A 375 -18.18 -7.86 43.35
C TYR A 375 -16.93 -7.70 44.28
N ILE A 376 -15.73 -7.80 43.70
CA ILE A 376 -14.50 -7.69 44.47
C ILE A 376 -14.27 -6.24 44.90
N GLY A 377 -14.58 -5.26 44.03
CA GLY A 377 -14.47 -3.86 44.36
C GLY A 377 -15.42 -3.43 45.48
N ALA A 378 -16.66 -3.96 45.50
CA ALA A 378 -17.57 -3.70 46.60
C ALA A 378 -17.05 -4.26 47.96
N LYS A 379 -16.39 -5.43 47.98
CA LYS A 379 -15.73 -5.93 49.16
C LYS A 379 -14.61 -5.01 49.64
N LEU A 380 -13.73 -4.54 48.69
CA LEU A 380 -12.65 -3.60 49.02
C LEU A 380 -13.20 -2.25 49.53
N VAL A 381 -14.37 -1.84 49.04
CA VAL A 381 -15.03 -0.62 49.55
C VAL A 381 -15.56 -0.84 50.98
N ILE A 382 -16.15 -2.01 51.28
CA ILE A 382 -16.65 -2.32 52.62
C ILE A 382 -15.48 -2.45 53.60
N GLU A 383 -14.33 -2.98 53.16
CA GLU A 383 -13.09 -3.08 53.96
C GLU A 383 -12.38 -1.73 54.14
N GLY A 384 -12.75 -0.72 53.37
CA GLY A 384 -12.16 0.66 53.44
C GLY A 384 -10.92 0.84 52.61
N ASP A 385 -10.52 -0.12 51.79
CA ASP A 385 -9.33 -0.08 50.93
C ASP A 385 -9.60 0.68 49.63
N LEU A 386 -10.85 0.91 49.28
CA LEU A 386 -11.29 1.60 48.05
C LEU A 386 -12.47 2.53 48.37
N THR A 387 -12.57 3.67 47.68
CA THR A 387 -13.77 4.52 47.75
C THR A 387 -14.82 4.11 46.73
N VAL A 388 -16.08 4.47 46.99
CA VAL A 388 -17.18 4.24 46.03
C VAL A 388 -16.90 4.95 44.69
N GLY A 389 -16.42 6.18 44.76
CA GLY A 389 -16.08 6.96 43.54
C GLY A 389 -14.92 6.33 42.75
N GLN A 390 -13.91 5.80 43.45
CA GLN A 390 -12.83 5.07 42.78
C GLN A 390 -13.32 3.81 42.08
N LEU A 391 -14.23 3.05 42.70
CA LEU A 391 -14.82 1.86 42.08
C LEU A 391 -15.61 2.19 40.82
N VAL A 392 -16.41 3.28 40.84
CA VAL A 392 -17.16 3.74 39.67
C VAL A 392 -16.20 4.20 38.57
N ALA A 393 -15.19 5.02 38.91
CA ALA A 393 -14.19 5.47 37.94
C ALA A 393 -13.41 4.29 37.35
N PHE A 394 -13.05 3.30 38.17
CA PHE A 394 -12.38 2.08 37.74
C PHE A 394 -13.21 1.32 36.70
N ASN A 395 -14.50 1.12 36.90
CA ASN A 395 -15.38 0.44 35.95
C ASN A 395 -15.53 1.23 34.63
N MET A 396 -15.60 2.58 34.70
CA MET A 396 -15.63 3.41 33.51
C MET A 396 -14.34 3.30 32.68
N LEU A 397 -13.18 3.29 33.35
CA LEU A 397 -11.87 3.12 32.71
C LEU A 397 -11.71 1.70 32.13
N GLY A 398 -12.15 0.67 32.86
CA GLY A 398 -12.13 -0.73 32.42
C GLY A 398 -12.85 -0.95 31.09
N GLY A 399 -13.99 -0.28 30.89
CA GLY A 399 -14.70 -0.30 29.62
C GLY A 399 -13.92 0.29 28.42
N ARG A 400 -12.98 1.21 28.70
CA ARG A 400 -12.13 1.81 27.65
C ARG A 400 -10.90 0.99 27.29
N VAL A 401 -10.46 0.08 28.16
CA VAL A 401 -9.30 -0.79 27.94
C VAL A 401 -9.60 -1.92 26.94
N SER A 402 -10.79 -2.52 27.01
CA SER A 402 -11.16 -3.65 26.16
C SER A 402 -11.32 -3.32 24.68
N GLY A 403 -11.78 -2.11 24.34
CA GLY A 403 -12.00 -1.67 22.97
C GLY A 403 -10.76 -1.72 22.08
N PRO A 404 -9.65 -1.07 22.44
CA PRO A 404 -8.40 -1.12 21.68
C PRO A 404 -7.83 -2.53 21.51
N VAL A 405 -7.97 -3.42 22.52
CA VAL A 405 -7.52 -4.81 22.42
C VAL A 405 -8.30 -5.58 21.35
N LEU A 406 -9.61 -5.41 21.30
CA LEU A 406 -10.43 -6.00 20.22
C LEU A 406 -10.08 -5.43 18.85
N ARG A 407 -9.81 -4.12 18.76
CA ARG A 407 -9.37 -3.48 17.49
C ARG A 407 -8.00 -3.99 17.04
N LEU A 408 -7.07 -4.25 17.95
CA LEU A 408 -5.77 -4.83 17.61
C LEU A 408 -5.92 -6.17 16.90
N ALA A 409 -6.87 -6.96 17.36
CA ALA A 409 -7.17 -8.25 16.77
C ALA A 409 -7.80 -8.13 15.36
N SER A 410 -8.70 -7.17 15.14
CA SER A 410 -9.26 -6.89 13.81
C SER A 410 -8.21 -6.30 12.87
N LEU A 411 -7.29 -5.46 13.38
CA LEU A 411 -6.21 -4.88 12.59
C LEU A 411 -5.30 -5.94 11.96
N TRP A 412 -5.06 -7.05 12.66
CA TRP A 412 -4.31 -8.19 12.10
C TRP A 412 -5.01 -8.77 10.86
N HIS A 413 -6.33 -8.89 10.92
CA HIS A 413 -7.12 -9.32 9.77
C HIS A 413 -7.02 -8.31 8.61
N ASP A 414 -7.20 -7.01 8.91
CA ASP A 414 -7.11 -5.94 7.92
C ASP A 414 -5.72 -5.89 7.27
N PHE A 415 -4.66 -6.16 8.05
CA PHE A 415 -3.30 -6.29 7.54
C PHE A 415 -3.14 -7.45 6.56
N GLN A 416 -3.69 -8.63 6.89
CA GLN A 416 -3.64 -9.79 5.99
C GLN A 416 -4.43 -9.52 4.71
N GLN A 417 -5.60 -8.88 4.82
CA GLN A 417 -6.39 -8.49 3.67
C GLN A 417 -5.63 -7.49 2.80
N ALA A 418 -5.08 -6.43 3.40
CA ALA A 418 -4.28 -5.45 2.67
C ALA A 418 -3.06 -6.07 1.97
N ARG A 419 -2.41 -7.07 2.59
CA ARG A 419 -1.31 -7.81 1.97
C ARG A 419 -1.76 -8.55 0.70
N ILE A 420 -2.90 -9.25 0.75
CA ILE A 420 -3.47 -9.93 -0.41
C ILE A 420 -3.83 -8.91 -1.50
N SER A 421 -4.45 -7.80 -1.11
CA SER A 421 -4.79 -6.71 -2.02
C SER A 421 -3.55 -6.09 -2.70
N VAL A 422 -2.43 -5.96 -1.97
CA VAL A 422 -1.13 -5.52 -2.54
C VAL A 422 -0.62 -6.52 -3.57
N GLU A 423 -0.70 -7.82 -3.31
CA GLU A 423 -0.28 -8.86 -4.26
C GLU A 423 -1.14 -8.81 -5.53
N ARG A 424 -2.46 -8.68 -5.42
CA ARG A 424 -3.40 -8.59 -6.55
C ARG A 424 -3.22 -7.31 -7.37
N LEU A 425 -3.04 -6.17 -6.70
CA LEU A 425 -2.78 -4.90 -7.37
C LEU A 425 -1.39 -4.88 -8.02
N GLY A 426 -0.45 -5.65 -7.44
CA GLY A 426 0.88 -5.87 -7.98
C GLY A 426 0.89 -6.46 -9.38
N ASP A 427 -0.06 -7.28 -9.73
CA ASP A 427 -0.19 -7.82 -11.08
C ASP A 427 -0.44 -6.72 -12.14
N ILE A 428 -1.13 -5.65 -11.77
CA ILE A 428 -1.33 -4.48 -12.62
C ILE A 428 -0.05 -3.62 -12.62
N LEU A 429 0.40 -3.22 -11.45
CA LEU A 429 1.46 -2.21 -11.30
C LEU A 429 2.87 -2.72 -11.60
N ASN A 430 3.09 -4.04 -11.60
CA ASN A 430 4.35 -4.66 -12.01
C ASN A 430 4.44 -4.87 -13.54
N THR A 431 3.31 -4.82 -14.23
CA THR A 431 3.29 -4.93 -15.69
C THR A 431 3.83 -3.64 -16.30
N ALA A 432 4.80 -3.76 -17.20
CA ALA A 432 5.39 -2.60 -17.87
C ALA A 432 4.35 -1.92 -18.75
N THR A 433 4.26 -0.60 -18.64
CA THR A 433 3.41 0.22 -19.51
C THR A 433 4.04 0.35 -20.88
N GLU A 434 3.23 0.57 -21.89
CA GLU A 434 3.70 0.97 -23.21
C GLU A 434 4.55 2.26 -23.12
N PRO A 435 5.51 2.47 -24.03
CA PRO A 435 6.29 3.71 -24.10
C PRO A 435 5.35 4.90 -24.27
N GLY A 436 5.05 5.58 -23.20
CA GLY A 436 4.15 6.73 -23.20
C GLY A 436 4.68 7.89 -24.04
N ARG A 437 3.79 8.83 -24.34
CA ARG A 437 4.14 10.10 -25.03
C ARG A 437 5.29 10.78 -24.27
N ASN A 438 6.46 10.81 -24.89
CA ASN A 438 7.59 11.58 -24.40
C ASN A 438 7.44 13.01 -24.93
N PRO A 439 7.15 14.01 -24.09
CA PRO A 439 7.01 15.40 -24.54
C PRO A 439 8.30 15.98 -25.14
N ASN A 440 9.43 15.32 -24.88
CA ASN A 440 10.74 15.71 -25.43
C ASN A 440 11.08 14.97 -26.73
N ARG A 441 10.20 14.17 -27.30
CA ARG A 441 10.42 13.63 -28.65
C ARG A 441 10.28 14.75 -29.67
N PRO A 442 11.24 14.93 -30.60
CA PRO A 442 11.09 15.88 -31.68
C PRO A 442 9.83 15.50 -32.47
N THR A 443 9.09 16.51 -32.87
CA THR A 443 7.95 16.32 -33.77
C THR A 443 8.47 15.64 -35.04
N PRO A 444 7.94 14.49 -35.43
CA PRO A 444 8.36 13.87 -36.68
C PRO A 444 8.09 14.83 -37.85
N PRO A 445 8.91 14.81 -38.92
CA PRO A 445 8.64 15.58 -40.11
C PRO A 445 7.26 15.20 -40.66
N PRO A 446 6.63 16.07 -41.48
CA PRO A 446 5.32 15.76 -42.08
C PRO A 446 5.37 14.39 -42.78
N ILE A 447 4.47 13.49 -42.34
CA ILE A 447 4.38 12.14 -42.89
C ILE A 447 3.87 12.22 -44.31
N LYS A 448 4.68 11.77 -45.27
CA LYS A 448 4.31 11.75 -46.71
C LYS A 448 3.56 10.48 -47.11
N GLY A 449 3.44 9.50 -46.20
CA GLY A 449 2.68 8.27 -46.41
C GLY A 449 3.46 7.16 -47.13
N ALA A 450 4.79 7.26 -47.27
CA ALA A 450 5.62 6.11 -47.70
C ALA A 450 5.70 5.08 -46.57
N ILE A 451 5.50 3.80 -46.88
CA ILE A 451 5.60 2.68 -45.94
C ILE A 451 6.58 1.68 -46.54
N GLU A 452 7.63 1.38 -45.77
CA GLU A 452 8.61 0.36 -46.09
C GLU A 452 8.59 -0.70 -44.99
N ILE A 453 8.31 -1.93 -45.37
CA ILE A 453 8.37 -3.13 -44.49
C ILE A 453 9.52 -3.97 -45.01
N ASP A 454 10.57 -4.14 -44.20
CA ASP A 454 11.74 -4.90 -44.57
C ASP A 454 11.91 -6.14 -43.67
N ASN A 455 11.81 -7.31 -44.31
CA ASN A 455 12.09 -8.64 -43.68
C ASN A 455 11.37 -8.84 -42.33
N VAL A 456 10.11 -8.41 -42.20
CA VAL A 456 9.34 -8.47 -40.96
C VAL A 456 8.89 -9.89 -40.67
N THR A 457 9.28 -10.41 -39.52
CA THR A 457 8.75 -11.65 -38.95
C THR A 457 7.97 -11.32 -37.69
N PHE A 458 6.73 -11.79 -37.59
CA PHE A 458 5.86 -11.52 -36.45
C PHE A 458 5.22 -12.79 -35.88
N ARG A 459 5.14 -12.89 -34.56
CA ARG A 459 4.41 -13.89 -33.80
C ARG A 459 3.74 -13.23 -32.58
N TYR A 460 2.53 -13.70 -32.23
CA TYR A 460 1.78 -13.18 -31.07
C TYR A 460 2.39 -13.61 -29.73
N ARG A 461 3.02 -14.81 -29.69
CA ARG A 461 3.71 -15.33 -28.50
C ARG A 461 5.12 -15.75 -28.87
N PRO A 462 6.12 -15.56 -27.97
CA PRO A 462 7.50 -16.00 -28.23
C PRO A 462 7.61 -17.46 -28.67
N ASP A 463 6.76 -18.32 -28.10
CA ASP A 463 6.73 -19.77 -28.35
C ASP A 463 5.66 -20.17 -29.41
N GLY A 464 4.95 -19.17 -29.97
CA GLY A 464 3.89 -19.40 -30.94
C GLY A 464 4.40 -19.53 -32.40
N PRO A 465 3.52 -20.00 -33.33
CA PRO A 465 3.86 -20.02 -34.76
C PRO A 465 4.10 -18.61 -35.29
N GLU A 466 4.99 -18.51 -36.27
CA GLU A 466 5.21 -17.30 -37.03
C GLU A 466 4.02 -17.04 -37.93
N ILE A 467 3.33 -15.90 -37.69
CA ILE A 467 2.17 -15.48 -38.50
C ILE A 467 2.64 -14.73 -39.74
N LEU A 468 3.61 -13.84 -39.58
CA LEU A 468 4.28 -13.20 -40.70
C LEU A 468 5.72 -13.73 -40.76
N ARG A 469 6.16 -14.10 -41.96
CA ARG A 469 7.49 -14.67 -42.18
C ARG A 469 8.23 -13.88 -43.25
N ARG A 470 9.21 -13.09 -42.81
CA ARG A 470 10.12 -12.34 -43.68
C ARG A 470 9.40 -11.56 -44.78
N ILE A 471 8.34 -10.85 -44.42
CA ILE A 471 7.58 -10.05 -45.39
C ILE A 471 8.35 -8.77 -45.65
N SER A 472 8.57 -8.48 -46.94
CA SER A 472 9.11 -7.21 -47.40
C SER A 472 8.13 -6.59 -48.38
N LEU A 473 7.81 -5.32 -48.18
CA LEU A 473 6.81 -4.58 -48.96
C LEU A 473 7.15 -3.10 -48.95
N GLU A 474 7.10 -2.47 -50.08
CA GLU A 474 7.27 -1.01 -50.24
C GLU A 474 5.99 -0.41 -50.84
N VAL A 475 5.44 0.60 -50.15
CA VAL A 475 4.27 1.34 -50.61
C VAL A 475 4.66 2.80 -50.81
N PRO A 476 4.77 3.29 -52.04
CA PRO A 476 5.02 4.69 -52.31
C PRO A 476 3.90 5.63 -51.83
N PRO A 477 4.21 6.91 -51.53
CA PRO A 477 3.20 7.88 -51.12
C PRO A 477 2.03 7.98 -52.12
N GLY A 478 0.79 7.91 -51.58
CA GLY A 478 -0.42 8.07 -52.39
C GLY A 478 -0.89 6.82 -53.12
N GLN A 479 -0.23 5.68 -52.98
CA GLN A 479 -0.69 4.41 -53.53
C GLN A 479 -1.51 3.61 -52.52
N LEU A 480 -2.55 2.92 -53.00
CA LEU A 480 -3.32 1.88 -52.30
C LEU A 480 -2.81 0.52 -52.80
N LEU A 481 -2.61 -0.41 -51.89
CA LEU A 481 -2.28 -1.80 -52.17
C LEU A 481 -3.49 -2.69 -51.97
#